data_68552eec1cad86907df07aa5e1b55db4
#
_entry.id   68552eec1cad86907df07aa5e1b55db4
#
_cell.length_a   1.000
_cell.length_b   1.000
_cell.length_c   1.000
_cell.angle_alpha   90.00
_cell.angle_beta   90.00
_cell.angle_gamma   90.00
#
_symmetry.space_group_name_H-M   'P 1'
#
loop_
_entity.id
_entity.type
_entity.pdbx_description
1 polymer ?
#
loop_
_entity_poly.entity_id
_entity_poly.type
_entity_poly.pdbx_seq_one_letter_code
_entity_poly.pdbx_strand_id
1 'polypeptide(L)'
;MIRLLSLLFLSLSLSSGSALAQNKASLAENDSAYDTLLIQHRGRVKPFLSFAQELTASLTGRNSVSLPDHGKIGSRQLILSLWQKPAGWENEPIILVEDPALRKTFNLAPDTRHFPPRLLATQPQLADLTRQADAARASGPQTEIPPLALAAQTVSLRLRIFSSLISGDAFRVVPPSSGSPAEAPWSTTRSPIDLPDLLEAQKRADLPSTKIQLEVAYLKYHPFRLAWIAWLLSAFLLLIAGQNLKHSLLPWGKTLAYLGLLLLIIGFAARVYIAGRPPVTNMYESILWVAFGAGLFAVIFSIRHRSNLYLIAASPIIILSLIASDLQPAVLDPSLNPLVPVLRSNFWLTTHVLTITLSYGAFALAAALAHFLILTSIRKKSPLANDDPGVLHLYRCLQIGVFLLAVGVILGGVWANYSWGRFWDWDPKETWALIALMAYIILLHGRIGGWWGGYGLAIGSIASFLTILMAWYGVNFVLGKGLHSYGFGNGGQLYVGLFALLEIAFLAFALLRRPVTATSSALKPN
;
A
#
# COMPACT_ATOMS: atom_id res chain seq x y z
N MET A 1 24.29 -13.83 19.04
CA MET A 1 23.15 -14.14 18.13
C MET A 1 23.64 -14.55 16.74
N ILE A 2 24.58 -13.88 16.11
CA ILE A 2 25.20 -14.25 14.81
C ILE A 2 25.97 -15.58 14.88
N ARG A 3 26.64 -15.90 16.00
CA ARG A 3 27.28 -17.21 16.22
C ARG A 3 26.29 -18.36 16.35
N LEU A 4 25.03 -18.11 16.70
CA LEU A 4 23.99 -19.16 16.73
C LEU A 4 23.51 -19.52 15.31
N LEU A 5 23.45 -18.55 14.39
CA LEU A 5 23.07 -18.81 12.98
C LEU A 5 24.16 -19.63 12.25
N SER A 6 25.43 -19.30 12.49
CA SER A 6 26.54 -20.09 11.92
C SER A 6 26.65 -21.48 12.54
N LEU A 7 26.33 -21.65 13.84
CA LEU A 7 26.32 -22.94 14.51
C LEU A 7 25.15 -23.82 14.11
N LEU A 8 23.96 -23.25 13.83
CA LEU A 8 22.81 -24.02 13.31
C LEU A 8 23.08 -24.54 11.89
N PHE A 9 23.72 -23.76 11.03
CA PHE A 9 24.13 -24.23 9.70
C PHE A 9 25.35 -25.16 9.74
N LEU A 10 26.26 -25.01 10.70
CA LEU A 10 27.39 -25.93 10.89
C LEU A 10 26.98 -27.28 11.48
N SER A 11 25.98 -27.33 12.33
CA SER A 11 25.47 -28.61 12.88
C SER A 11 24.72 -29.46 11.85
N LEU A 12 24.21 -28.85 10.78
CA LEU A 12 23.64 -29.54 9.62
C LEU A 12 24.71 -30.06 8.62
N SER A 13 25.96 -29.56 8.74
CA SER A 13 27.04 -29.92 7.80
C SER A 13 28.03 -30.98 8.34
N LEU A 14 27.88 -31.48 9.58
CA LEU A 14 28.81 -32.41 10.20
C LEU A 14 28.31 -33.87 10.31
N SER A 15 27.20 -34.21 9.64
CA SER A 15 26.80 -35.61 9.53
C SER A 15 26.86 -36.07 8.06
N SER A 16 27.86 -36.93 7.79
CA SER A 16 28.02 -37.80 6.65
C SER A 16 28.70 -37.27 5.39
N GLY A 17 30.01 -37.60 5.27
CA GLY A 17 30.68 -37.78 4.00
C GLY A 17 30.11 -39.01 3.30
N SER A 18 29.09 -38.84 2.51
CA SER A 18 28.63 -39.74 1.46
C SER A 18 27.95 -38.86 0.41
N ALA A 19 28.14 -39.18 -0.86
CA ALA A 19 27.69 -38.43 -2.03
C ALA A 19 26.37 -37.72 -1.80
N LEU A 20 26.41 -36.39 -1.80
CA LEU A 20 25.25 -35.50 -1.65
C LEU A 20 24.33 -35.70 -2.87
N ALA A 21 23.42 -36.67 -2.80
CA ALA A 21 22.17 -36.55 -3.50
C ALA A 21 21.54 -35.23 -2.95
N GLN A 22 21.50 -34.18 -3.78
CA GLN A 22 20.80 -32.95 -3.42
C GLN A 22 19.37 -33.34 -3.03
N ASN A 23 19.07 -33.25 -1.76
CA ASN A 23 17.75 -33.56 -1.24
C ASN A 23 16.82 -32.49 -1.83
N LYS A 24 16.00 -32.87 -2.83
CA LYS A 24 15.03 -31.96 -3.44
C LYS A 24 13.94 -31.63 -2.44
N ALA A 25 13.52 -30.36 -2.41
CA ALA A 25 12.36 -29.94 -1.64
C ALA A 25 11.13 -30.76 -2.06
N SER A 26 10.27 -31.10 -1.10
CA SER A 26 9.01 -31.78 -1.38
C SER A 26 7.83 -30.92 -0.95
N LEU A 27 6.73 -30.95 -1.73
CA LEU A 27 5.54 -30.18 -1.43
C LEU A 27 4.64 -30.90 -0.43
N ALA A 28 4.07 -30.11 0.50
CA ALA A 28 2.95 -30.56 1.31
C ALA A 28 1.65 -30.54 0.50
N GLU A 29 0.64 -31.25 0.97
CA GLU A 29 -0.69 -31.19 0.42
C GLU A 29 -1.26 -29.78 0.55
N ASN A 30 -1.95 -29.30 -0.49
CA ASN A 30 -2.55 -27.97 -0.51
C ASN A 30 -3.95 -28.00 0.13
N ASP A 31 -4.02 -28.41 1.40
CA ASP A 31 -5.27 -28.60 2.12
C ASP A 31 -5.85 -27.28 2.65
N SER A 32 -7.08 -26.99 2.25
CA SER A 32 -7.81 -25.78 2.70
C SER A 32 -8.34 -25.85 4.12
N ALA A 33 -8.33 -27.02 4.76
CA ALA A 33 -8.70 -27.18 6.16
C ALA A 33 -7.79 -26.37 7.10
N TYR A 34 -6.53 -26.16 6.70
CA TYR A 34 -5.60 -25.30 7.43
C TYR A 34 -5.94 -23.82 7.37
N ASP A 35 -6.77 -23.33 6.45
CA ASP A 35 -7.00 -21.89 6.28
C ASP A 35 -7.51 -21.20 7.55
N THR A 36 -8.33 -21.88 8.34
CA THR A 36 -8.93 -21.37 9.59
C THR A 36 -8.12 -21.73 10.84
N LEU A 37 -7.04 -22.51 10.72
CA LEU A 37 -6.15 -22.79 11.84
C LEU A 37 -5.63 -21.50 12.45
N LEU A 38 -5.71 -21.37 13.77
CA LEU A 38 -5.29 -20.17 14.47
C LEU A 38 -3.79 -20.18 14.73
N ILE A 39 -3.15 -19.04 14.53
CA ILE A 39 -1.73 -18.85 14.79
C ILE A 39 -1.48 -17.48 15.44
N GLN A 40 -0.68 -17.46 16.50
CA GLN A 40 -0.24 -16.21 17.12
C GLN A 40 1.01 -15.69 16.41
N HIS A 41 0.89 -14.54 15.76
CA HIS A 41 2.01 -13.92 15.05
C HIS A 41 1.94 -12.40 15.10
N ARG A 42 3.07 -11.73 15.35
CA ARG A 42 3.19 -10.26 15.42
C ARG A 42 2.13 -9.60 16.31
N GLY A 43 1.93 -10.13 17.51
CA GLY A 43 1.05 -9.53 18.52
C GLY A 43 -0.45 -9.77 18.34
N ARG A 44 -0.88 -10.62 17.40
CA ARG A 44 -2.28 -11.04 17.29
C ARG A 44 -2.45 -12.51 16.92
N VAL A 45 -3.59 -13.06 17.27
CA VAL A 45 -4.04 -14.35 16.75
C VAL A 45 -4.78 -14.13 15.44
N LYS A 46 -4.44 -14.90 14.43
CA LYS A 46 -4.94 -14.77 13.04
C LYS A 46 -5.11 -16.14 12.39
N PRO A 47 -5.91 -16.28 11.31
CA PRO A 47 -5.98 -17.53 10.56
C PRO A 47 -4.66 -17.83 9.85
N PHE A 48 -4.37 -19.11 9.69
CA PHE A 48 -3.16 -19.60 8.99
C PHE A 48 -3.03 -19.03 7.57
N LEU A 49 -4.14 -18.86 6.86
CA LEU A 49 -4.12 -18.28 5.52
C LEU A 49 -3.52 -16.86 5.53
N SER A 50 -3.87 -16.03 6.52
CA SER A 50 -3.30 -14.69 6.72
C SER A 50 -1.81 -14.76 6.98
N PHE A 51 -1.39 -15.61 7.91
CA PHE A 51 0.01 -15.87 8.25
C PHE A 51 0.81 -16.34 7.02
N ALA A 52 0.26 -17.29 6.27
CA ALA A 52 0.91 -17.85 5.09
C ALA A 52 1.12 -16.78 3.99
N GLN A 53 0.11 -15.93 3.73
CA GLN A 53 0.25 -14.84 2.75
C GLN A 53 1.28 -13.80 3.20
N GLU A 54 1.25 -13.38 4.47
CA GLU A 54 2.20 -12.41 5.02
C GLU A 54 3.66 -12.90 4.93
N LEU A 55 3.92 -14.15 5.31
CA LEU A 55 5.28 -14.68 5.27
C LEU A 55 5.77 -14.99 3.86
N THR A 56 4.90 -15.51 2.98
CA THR A 56 5.24 -15.70 1.58
C THR A 56 5.59 -14.36 0.93
N ALA A 57 4.77 -13.32 1.13
CA ALA A 57 5.05 -11.98 0.62
C ALA A 57 6.36 -11.41 1.18
N SER A 58 6.65 -11.65 2.47
CA SER A 58 7.91 -11.23 3.08
C SER A 58 9.13 -11.93 2.47
N LEU A 59 9.04 -13.23 2.18
CA LEU A 59 10.14 -14.01 1.61
C LEU A 59 10.34 -13.73 0.12
N THR A 60 9.25 -13.73 -0.66
CA THR A 60 9.27 -13.80 -2.12
C THR A 60 8.85 -12.48 -2.80
N GLY A 61 8.34 -11.51 -2.03
CA GLY A 61 7.77 -10.26 -2.55
C GLY A 61 6.37 -10.40 -3.15
N ARG A 62 5.79 -11.60 -3.16
CA ARG A 62 4.47 -11.91 -3.74
C ARG A 62 3.72 -12.95 -2.91
N ASN A 63 2.43 -13.15 -3.19
CA ASN A 63 1.62 -14.19 -2.55
C ASN A 63 1.77 -15.58 -3.21
N SER A 64 2.76 -15.77 -4.06
CA SER A 64 3.10 -17.04 -4.70
C SER A 64 4.54 -17.00 -5.18
N VAL A 65 5.16 -18.17 -5.38
CA VAL A 65 6.49 -18.32 -5.94
C VAL A 65 6.44 -19.31 -7.09
N SER A 66 7.26 -19.09 -8.13
CA SER A 66 7.45 -20.06 -9.21
C SER A 66 8.81 -20.71 -9.05
N LEU A 67 8.82 -22.02 -8.89
CA LEU A 67 10.03 -22.81 -8.70
C LEU A 67 10.30 -23.68 -9.95
N PRO A 68 11.57 -23.92 -10.31
CA PRO A 68 11.91 -24.70 -11.50
C PRO A 68 11.26 -26.09 -11.54
N ASP A 69 11.31 -26.80 -10.42
CA ASP A 69 10.85 -28.20 -10.34
C ASP A 69 9.35 -28.35 -9.94
N HIS A 70 8.72 -27.29 -9.43
CA HIS A 70 7.37 -27.35 -8.83
C HIS A 70 6.33 -26.44 -9.50
N GLY A 71 6.77 -25.60 -10.46
CA GLY A 71 5.89 -24.61 -11.06
C GLY A 71 5.46 -23.52 -10.07
N LYS A 72 4.25 -22.99 -10.24
CA LYS A 72 3.71 -21.91 -9.40
C LYS A 72 3.04 -22.47 -8.14
N ILE A 73 3.55 -22.09 -6.98
CA ILE A 73 3.09 -22.50 -5.65
C ILE A 73 2.47 -21.31 -4.93
N GLY A 74 1.27 -21.49 -4.36
CA GLY A 74 0.60 -20.49 -3.54
C GLY A 74 1.11 -20.44 -2.10
N SER A 75 0.77 -19.35 -1.39
CA SER A 75 1.23 -19.10 -0.02
C SER A 75 0.93 -20.25 0.96
N ARG A 76 -0.29 -20.78 0.96
CA ARG A 76 -0.66 -21.89 1.84
C ARG A 76 0.26 -23.09 1.65
N GLN A 77 0.39 -23.54 0.39
CA GLN A 77 1.18 -24.71 0.09
C GLN A 77 2.67 -24.50 0.39
N LEU A 78 3.22 -23.32 0.10
CA LEU A 78 4.61 -23.00 0.43
C LEU A 78 4.86 -23.10 1.94
N ILE A 79 4.05 -22.43 2.75
CA ILE A 79 4.25 -22.38 4.20
C ILE A 79 3.99 -23.74 4.86
N LEU A 80 2.99 -24.50 4.37
CA LEU A 80 2.79 -25.89 4.81
C LEU A 80 3.98 -26.77 4.46
N SER A 81 4.57 -26.59 3.28
CA SER A 81 5.74 -27.37 2.85
C SER A 81 6.97 -27.06 3.71
N LEU A 82 7.21 -25.79 4.02
CA LEU A 82 8.29 -25.37 4.91
C LEU A 82 8.11 -25.91 6.34
N TRP A 83 6.86 -26.09 6.80
CA TRP A 83 6.55 -26.62 8.11
C TRP A 83 6.62 -28.15 8.18
N GLN A 84 5.94 -28.83 7.25
CA GLN A 84 5.74 -30.29 7.30
C GLN A 84 6.87 -31.09 6.64
N LYS A 85 7.53 -30.50 5.64
CA LYS A 85 8.56 -31.12 4.80
C LYS A 85 9.75 -30.19 4.59
N PRO A 86 10.46 -29.76 5.66
CA PRO A 86 11.45 -28.69 5.62
C PRO A 86 12.72 -29.05 4.82
N ALA A 87 13.00 -30.34 4.60
CA ALA A 87 14.22 -30.79 3.94
C ALA A 87 14.27 -30.35 2.45
N GLY A 88 15.41 -29.84 2.01
CA GLY A 88 15.68 -29.45 0.64
C GLY A 88 15.33 -27.98 0.31
N TRP A 89 14.52 -27.34 1.14
CA TRP A 89 14.09 -25.94 0.90
C TRP A 89 15.21 -24.90 1.01
N GLU A 90 16.31 -25.23 1.65
CA GLU A 90 17.50 -24.41 1.71
C GLU A 90 18.16 -24.18 0.35
N ASN A 91 17.88 -25.06 -0.64
CA ASN A 91 18.40 -24.98 -2.01
C ASN A 91 17.41 -24.34 -3.00
N GLU A 92 16.16 -24.11 -2.61
CA GLU A 92 15.14 -23.52 -3.49
C GLU A 92 15.24 -22.00 -3.55
N PRO A 93 15.08 -21.37 -4.74
CA PRO A 93 15.24 -19.92 -4.91
C PRO A 93 13.99 -19.15 -4.43
N ILE A 94 13.79 -19.07 -3.12
CA ILE A 94 12.60 -18.44 -2.51
C ILE A 94 12.88 -17.10 -1.83
N ILE A 95 14.14 -16.72 -1.62
CA ILE A 95 14.49 -15.46 -0.97
C ILE A 95 14.67 -14.36 -2.03
N LEU A 96 13.85 -13.33 -1.94
CA LEU A 96 13.93 -12.16 -2.81
C LEU A 96 15.12 -11.26 -2.42
N VAL A 97 15.96 -10.89 -3.40
CA VAL A 97 17.00 -9.86 -3.30
C VAL A 97 16.68 -8.77 -4.33
N GLU A 98 16.02 -7.70 -3.87
CA GLU A 98 15.52 -6.63 -4.75
C GLU A 98 16.61 -5.71 -5.25
N ASP A 99 17.56 -5.35 -4.37
CA ASP A 99 18.56 -4.34 -4.63
C ASP A 99 19.64 -4.82 -5.63
N PRO A 100 19.82 -4.12 -6.78
CA PRO A 100 20.81 -4.52 -7.78
C PRO A 100 22.24 -4.37 -7.31
N ALA A 101 22.53 -3.37 -6.45
CA ALA A 101 23.87 -3.16 -5.92
C ALA A 101 24.24 -4.28 -4.94
N LEU A 102 23.29 -4.74 -4.13
CA LEU A 102 23.48 -5.89 -3.24
C LEU A 102 23.72 -7.18 -4.04
N ARG A 103 22.96 -7.42 -5.13
CA ARG A 103 23.21 -8.57 -6.02
C ARG A 103 24.61 -8.53 -6.61
N LYS A 104 25.06 -7.36 -7.05
CA LYS A 104 26.42 -7.17 -7.57
C LYS A 104 27.48 -7.43 -6.47
N THR A 105 27.27 -6.92 -5.26
CA THR A 105 28.17 -7.14 -4.11
C THR A 105 28.33 -8.61 -3.76
N PHE A 106 27.25 -9.38 -3.88
CA PHE A 106 27.23 -10.82 -3.61
C PHE A 106 27.60 -11.69 -4.83
N ASN A 107 28.00 -11.10 -5.96
CA ASN A 107 28.25 -11.79 -7.22
C ASN A 107 27.10 -12.70 -7.69
N LEU A 108 25.86 -12.24 -7.48
CA LEU A 108 24.65 -12.95 -7.88
C LEU A 108 24.26 -12.59 -9.33
N ALA A 109 23.54 -13.49 -10.00
CA ALA A 109 23.06 -13.26 -11.36
C ALA A 109 22.18 -12.00 -11.44
N PRO A 110 22.47 -11.04 -12.34
CA PRO A 110 21.79 -9.74 -12.40
C PRO A 110 20.30 -9.85 -12.77
N ASP A 111 19.95 -10.83 -13.62
CA ASP A 111 18.60 -11.02 -14.15
C ASP A 111 17.70 -11.83 -13.21
N THR A 112 18.27 -12.47 -12.19
CA THR A 112 17.55 -13.25 -11.19
C THR A 112 17.31 -12.41 -9.94
N ARG A 113 16.12 -12.54 -9.36
CA ARG A 113 15.76 -11.83 -8.12
C ARG A 113 15.56 -12.75 -6.92
N HIS A 114 15.33 -14.03 -7.15
CA HIS A 114 15.12 -15.02 -6.08
C HIS A 114 16.32 -15.97 -6.01
N PHE A 115 16.80 -16.19 -4.79
CA PHE A 115 18.00 -16.99 -4.55
C PHE A 115 17.77 -17.99 -3.43
N PRO A 116 18.51 -19.12 -3.44
CA PRO A 116 18.45 -20.10 -2.37
C PRO A 116 18.91 -19.53 -1.02
N PRO A 117 18.21 -19.84 0.09
CA PRO A 117 18.62 -19.44 1.44
C PRO A 117 20.07 -19.81 1.75
N ARG A 118 20.52 -21.02 1.38
CA ARG A 118 21.88 -21.50 1.60
C ARG A 118 22.93 -20.61 0.94
N LEU A 119 22.69 -20.20 -0.32
CA LEU A 119 23.61 -19.33 -1.06
C LEU A 119 23.76 -17.96 -0.38
N LEU A 120 22.66 -17.40 0.12
CA LEU A 120 22.67 -16.08 0.77
C LEU A 120 23.26 -16.15 2.17
N ALA A 121 23.02 -17.21 2.93
CA ALA A 121 23.57 -17.39 4.27
C ALA A 121 25.10 -17.55 4.29
N THR A 122 25.70 -17.99 3.17
CA THR A 122 27.16 -18.14 3.06
C THR A 122 27.87 -16.85 2.58
N GLN A 123 27.15 -15.75 2.29
CA GLN A 123 27.73 -14.49 1.85
C GLN A 123 28.48 -13.80 3.00
N PRO A 124 29.81 -13.63 2.94
CA PRO A 124 30.58 -13.09 4.05
C PRO A 124 30.21 -11.61 4.34
N GLN A 125 29.87 -10.84 3.31
CA GLN A 125 29.51 -9.42 3.44
C GLN A 125 28.15 -9.20 4.08
N LEU A 126 27.24 -10.19 4.09
CA LEU A 126 25.88 -10.04 4.61
C LEU A 126 25.88 -9.68 6.11
N ALA A 127 26.72 -10.35 6.89
CA ALA A 127 26.84 -10.08 8.32
C ALA A 127 27.41 -8.71 8.62
N ASP A 128 28.41 -8.27 7.84
CA ASP A 128 29.07 -6.98 8.01
C ASP A 128 28.14 -5.82 7.66
N LEU A 129 27.45 -5.91 6.53
CA LEU A 129 26.47 -4.91 6.11
C LEU A 129 25.27 -4.85 7.08
N THR A 130 24.83 -5.99 7.61
CA THR A 130 23.76 -6.02 8.62
C THR A 130 24.20 -5.33 9.90
N ARG A 131 25.44 -5.55 10.36
CA ARG A 131 26.00 -4.85 11.53
C ARG A 131 26.12 -3.34 11.31
N GLN A 132 26.48 -2.90 10.12
CA GLN A 132 26.50 -1.47 9.77
C GLN A 132 25.12 -0.84 9.89
N ALA A 133 24.05 -1.51 9.40
CA ALA A 133 22.70 -1.03 9.55
C ALA A 133 22.25 -0.96 11.02
N ASP A 134 22.59 -1.98 11.81
CA ASP A 134 22.26 -2.03 13.25
C ASP A 134 23.02 -0.96 14.05
N ALA A 135 24.29 -0.72 13.73
CA ALA A 135 25.10 0.33 14.34
C ALA A 135 24.56 1.73 14.01
N ALA A 136 24.21 1.98 12.74
CA ALA A 136 23.60 3.24 12.33
C ALA A 136 22.28 3.52 13.08
N ARG A 137 21.43 2.52 13.28
CA ARG A 137 20.22 2.66 14.10
C ARG A 137 20.50 2.94 15.58
N ALA A 138 21.52 2.29 16.14
CA ALA A 138 21.91 2.49 17.53
C ALA A 138 22.50 3.89 17.79
N SER A 139 23.08 4.52 16.76
CA SER A 139 23.62 5.89 16.83
C SER A 139 22.55 6.98 16.87
N GLY A 140 21.27 6.61 16.69
CA GLY A 140 20.13 7.52 16.86
C GLY A 140 19.27 7.70 15.60
N PRO A 141 18.07 8.26 15.74
CA PRO A 141 17.08 8.36 14.67
C PRO A 141 17.47 9.30 13.52
N GLN A 142 18.50 10.12 13.72
CA GLN A 142 19.00 11.05 12.69
C GLN A 142 20.16 10.46 11.86
N THR A 143 20.68 9.28 12.23
CA THR A 143 21.78 8.64 11.49
C THR A 143 21.25 7.98 10.25
N GLU A 144 21.75 8.38 9.08
CA GLU A 144 21.38 7.77 7.81
C GLU A 144 21.95 6.35 7.70
N ILE A 145 21.09 5.38 7.42
CA ILE A 145 21.50 4.00 7.18
C ILE A 145 21.92 3.89 5.71
N PRO A 146 23.15 3.44 5.40
CA PRO A 146 23.56 3.25 4.02
C PRO A 146 22.59 2.34 3.26
N PRO A 147 22.16 2.70 2.03
CA PRO A 147 21.17 1.93 1.27
C PRO A 147 21.52 0.45 1.11
N LEU A 148 22.80 0.15 0.87
CA LEU A 148 23.30 -1.21 0.75
C LEU A 148 23.19 -2.00 2.06
N ALA A 149 23.44 -1.35 3.20
CA ALA A 149 23.30 -1.96 4.52
C ALA A 149 21.83 -2.23 4.85
N LEU A 150 20.91 -1.34 4.46
CA LEU A 150 19.47 -1.52 4.62
C LEU A 150 18.96 -2.69 3.76
N ALA A 151 19.43 -2.80 2.52
CA ALA A 151 19.12 -3.91 1.63
C ALA A 151 19.60 -5.26 2.20
N ALA A 152 20.83 -5.31 2.73
CA ALA A 152 21.40 -6.49 3.39
C ALA A 152 20.62 -6.87 4.64
N GLN A 153 20.20 -5.90 5.46
CA GLN A 153 19.36 -6.14 6.64
C GLN A 153 18.01 -6.76 6.26
N THR A 154 17.42 -6.33 5.13
CA THR A 154 16.17 -6.90 4.62
C THR A 154 16.37 -8.37 4.23
N VAL A 155 17.46 -8.72 3.55
CA VAL A 155 17.80 -10.12 3.22
C VAL A 155 18.06 -10.94 4.49
N SER A 156 18.78 -10.39 5.45
CA SER A 156 19.02 -11.03 6.74
C SER A 156 17.71 -11.31 7.52
N LEU A 157 16.73 -10.40 7.45
CA LEU A 157 15.40 -10.62 8.03
C LEU A 157 14.66 -11.77 7.31
N ARG A 158 14.70 -11.83 5.99
CA ARG A 158 14.11 -12.91 5.18
C ARG A 158 14.71 -14.27 5.53
N LEU A 159 16.02 -14.34 5.69
CA LEU A 159 16.70 -15.56 6.15
C LEU A 159 16.30 -15.98 7.57
N ARG A 160 16.12 -15.03 8.48
CA ARG A 160 15.59 -15.35 9.84
C ARG A 160 14.17 -15.88 9.80
N ILE A 161 13.29 -15.29 8.96
CA ILE A 161 11.93 -15.79 8.75
C ILE A 161 11.99 -17.22 8.19
N PHE A 162 12.79 -17.46 7.15
CA PHE A 162 12.97 -18.80 6.59
C PHE A 162 13.45 -19.79 7.66
N SER A 163 14.49 -19.45 8.43
CA SER A 163 15.01 -20.31 9.50
C SER A 163 13.94 -20.65 10.54
N SER A 164 13.13 -19.65 10.95
CA SER A 164 12.06 -19.88 11.94
C SER A 164 10.91 -20.74 11.40
N LEU A 165 10.69 -20.75 10.08
CA LEU A 165 9.70 -21.61 9.44
C LEU A 165 10.17 -23.07 9.40
N ILE A 166 11.40 -23.32 8.93
CA ILE A 166 11.93 -24.69 8.86
C ILE A 166 12.23 -25.32 10.22
N SER A 167 12.55 -24.49 11.25
CA SER A 167 12.71 -24.98 12.62
C SER A 167 11.39 -25.23 13.35
N GLY A 168 10.26 -24.75 12.81
CA GLY A 168 8.94 -24.79 13.45
C GLY A 168 8.68 -23.68 14.46
N ASP A 169 9.67 -22.84 14.80
CA ASP A 169 9.56 -21.79 15.83
C ASP A 169 8.57 -20.67 15.47
N ALA A 170 8.26 -20.50 14.17
CA ALA A 170 7.26 -19.57 13.71
C ALA A 170 5.81 -20.02 13.99
N PHE A 171 5.58 -21.32 14.20
CA PHE A 171 4.23 -21.90 14.27
C PHE A 171 3.72 -21.96 15.71
N ARG A 172 3.31 -20.80 16.24
CA ARG A 172 2.68 -20.68 17.57
C ARG A 172 1.19 -20.99 17.45
N VAL A 173 0.86 -22.28 17.41
CA VAL A 173 -0.48 -22.80 17.13
C VAL A 173 -1.17 -23.42 18.33
N VAL A 174 -0.44 -23.70 19.43
CA VAL A 174 -0.99 -24.28 20.65
C VAL A 174 -1.37 -23.16 21.62
N PRO A 175 -2.66 -22.96 21.91
CA PRO A 175 -3.09 -21.92 22.84
C PRO A 175 -2.61 -22.23 24.27
N PRO A 176 -2.45 -21.20 25.13
CA PRO A 176 -2.13 -21.39 26.52
C PRO A 176 -3.26 -22.13 27.28
N SER A 177 -2.95 -22.71 28.43
CA SER A 177 -3.93 -23.39 29.28
C SER A 177 -5.05 -22.43 29.73
N SER A 178 -6.22 -22.97 30.00
CA SER A 178 -7.37 -22.24 30.55
C SER A 178 -6.97 -21.48 31.83
N GLY A 179 -7.31 -20.19 31.88
CA GLY A 179 -6.95 -19.31 33.02
C GLY A 179 -5.66 -18.51 32.83
N SER A 180 -4.92 -18.70 31.73
CA SER A 180 -3.78 -17.86 31.38
C SER A 180 -4.23 -16.46 30.96
N PRO A 181 -3.40 -15.41 31.17
CA PRO A 181 -3.70 -14.08 30.65
C PRO A 181 -3.98 -14.10 29.12
N ALA A 182 -4.90 -13.25 28.66
CA ALA A 182 -5.29 -13.18 27.23
C ALA A 182 -4.10 -12.89 26.29
N GLU A 183 -3.04 -12.28 26.81
CA GLU A 183 -1.82 -11.94 26.07
C GLU A 183 -0.74 -13.02 26.18
N ALA A 184 -1.00 -14.14 26.87
CA ALA A 184 -0.02 -15.20 27.05
C ALA A 184 0.50 -15.72 25.70
N PRO A 185 1.81 -15.97 25.58
CA PRO A 185 2.37 -16.47 24.33
C PRO A 185 1.89 -17.89 24.06
N TRP A 186 1.46 -18.13 22.82
CA TRP A 186 1.12 -19.47 22.35
C TRP A 186 2.40 -20.30 22.19
N SER A 187 2.29 -21.59 22.45
CA SER A 187 3.40 -22.51 22.29
C SER A 187 3.58 -22.90 20.81
N THR A 188 4.84 -23.15 20.45
CA THR A 188 5.21 -23.66 19.13
C THR A 188 5.10 -25.18 19.08
N THR A 189 4.85 -25.72 17.88
CA THR A 189 5.00 -27.14 17.62
C THR A 189 6.01 -27.37 16.51
N ARG A 190 6.98 -28.25 16.74
CA ARG A 190 8.02 -28.62 15.77
C ARG A 190 7.56 -29.75 14.85
N SER A 191 6.64 -30.57 15.30
CA SER A 191 6.02 -31.62 14.51
C SER A 191 4.58 -31.22 14.18
N PRO A 192 4.09 -31.48 12.97
CA PRO A 192 2.69 -31.36 12.69
C PRO A 192 1.92 -32.26 13.65
N ILE A 193 1.19 -31.67 14.57
CA ILE A 193 0.15 -32.36 15.35
C ILE A 193 -0.95 -32.68 14.35
N ASP A 194 -1.65 -33.79 14.52
CA ASP A 194 -2.82 -34.07 13.70
C ASP A 194 -3.75 -32.86 13.72
N LEU A 195 -4.11 -32.39 12.52
CA LEU A 195 -4.92 -31.18 12.38
C LEU A 195 -6.22 -31.22 13.20
N PRO A 196 -6.96 -32.35 13.28
CA PRO A 196 -8.15 -32.47 14.15
C PRO A 196 -7.87 -32.17 15.61
N ASP A 197 -6.79 -32.71 16.18
CA ASP A 197 -6.43 -32.51 17.59
C ASP A 197 -6.06 -31.07 17.88
N LEU A 198 -5.35 -30.44 16.93
CA LEU A 198 -4.99 -29.03 17.04
C LEU A 198 -6.20 -28.10 16.94
N LEU A 199 -7.14 -28.38 16.04
CA LEU A 199 -8.39 -27.63 15.92
C LEU A 199 -9.25 -27.80 17.17
N GLU A 200 -9.30 -28.98 17.75
CA GLU A 200 -10.01 -29.22 19.02
C GLU A 200 -9.40 -28.45 20.18
N ALA A 201 -8.07 -28.44 20.30
CA ALA A 201 -7.37 -27.62 21.28
C ALA A 201 -7.65 -26.11 21.11
N GLN A 202 -7.75 -25.65 19.87
CA GLN A 202 -8.02 -24.24 19.55
C GLN A 202 -9.47 -23.80 19.79
N LYS A 203 -10.44 -24.71 19.75
CA LYS A 203 -11.83 -24.41 20.14
C LYS A 203 -11.95 -23.90 21.58
N ARG A 204 -10.98 -24.28 22.45
CA ARG A 204 -10.92 -23.83 23.85
C ARG A 204 -10.42 -22.40 24.01
N ALA A 205 -9.89 -21.78 22.94
CA ALA A 205 -9.29 -20.46 23.01
C ALA A 205 -10.30 -19.29 23.02
N ASP A 206 -11.60 -19.57 23.00
CA ASP A 206 -12.73 -18.60 23.05
C ASP A 206 -12.58 -17.39 22.11
N LEU A 207 -12.07 -17.63 20.91
CA LEU A 207 -11.88 -16.57 19.92
C LEU A 207 -13.12 -16.47 19.02
N PRO A 208 -13.52 -15.24 18.60
CA PRO A 208 -14.71 -15.04 17.78
C PRO A 208 -14.55 -15.74 16.41
N SER A 209 -15.21 -16.89 16.25
CA SER A 209 -15.17 -17.69 15.01
C SER A 209 -15.59 -16.87 13.77
N THR A 210 -16.57 -15.97 13.94
CA THR A 210 -17.04 -15.06 12.90
C THR A 210 -15.93 -14.16 12.36
N LYS A 211 -15.07 -13.64 13.25
CA LYS A 211 -13.95 -12.76 12.87
C LYS A 211 -12.92 -13.52 12.04
N ILE A 212 -12.60 -14.75 12.42
CA ILE A 212 -11.66 -15.62 11.72
C ILE A 212 -12.21 -16.01 10.34
N GLN A 213 -13.48 -16.44 10.29
CA GLN A 213 -14.12 -16.78 9.03
C GLN A 213 -14.20 -15.58 8.07
N LEU A 214 -14.52 -14.40 8.59
CA LEU A 214 -14.53 -13.16 7.80
C LEU A 214 -13.14 -12.83 7.26
N GLU A 215 -12.07 -13.00 8.06
CA GLU A 215 -10.69 -12.75 7.60
C GLU A 215 -10.31 -13.73 6.47
N VAL A 216 -10.64 -15.00 6.61
CA VAL A 216 -10.42 -16.00 5.53
C VAL A 216 -11.24 -15.66 4.29
N ALA A 217 -12.51 -15.28 4.44
CA ALA A 217 -13.37 -14.88 3.32
C ALA A 217 -12.81 -13.61 2.63
N TYR A 218 -12.40 -12.61 3.40
CA TYR A 218 -11.77 -11.39 2.89
C TYR A 218 -10.52 -11.70 2.04
N LEU A 219 -9.66 -12.62 2.51
CA LEU A 219 -8.46 -13.02 1.77
C LEU A 219 -8.75 -13.88 0.53
N LYS A 220 -9.84 -14.66 0.53
CA LYS A 220 -10.25 -15.48 -0.63
C LYS A 220 -10.95 -14.67 -1.71
N TYR A 221 -11.87 -13.80 -1.33
CA TYR A 221 -12.69 -13.03 -2.28
C TYR A 221 -12.03 -11.75 -2.78
N HIS A 222 -11.02 -11.23 -2.08
CA HIS A 222 -10.26 -10.04 -2.48
C HIS A 222 -11.17 -8.88 -2.92
N PRO A 223 -11.99 -8.26 -2.04
CA PRO A 223 -12.99 -7.26 -2.43
C PRO A 223 -12.38 -6.07 -3.18
N PHE A 224 -11.17 -5.65 -2.84
CA PHE A 224 -10.48 -4.57 -3.56
C PHE A 224 -10.04 -4.97 -4.98
N ARG A 225 -9.75 -6.27 -5.22
CA ARG A 225 -9.52 -6.79 -6.56
C ARG A 225 -10.78 -6.74 -7.40
N LEU A 226 -11.88 -7.21 -6.86
CA LEU A 226 -13.17 -7.14 -7.54
C LEU A 226 -13.58 -5.68 -7.81
N ALA A 227 -13.25 -4.76 -6.89
CA ALA A 227 -13.53 -3.35 -7.06
C ALA A 227 -12.79 -2.73 -8.27
N TRP A 228 -11.47 -2.97 -8.43
CA TRP A 228 -10.77 -2.41 -9.59
C TRP A 228 -11.21 -3.05 -10.91
N ILE A 229 -11.59 -4.32 -10.93
CA ILE A 229 -12.16 -4.96 -12.11
C ILE A 229 -13.48 -4.27 -12.48
N ALA A 230 -14.37 -4.03 -11.51
CA ALA A 230 -15.64 -3.34 -11.73
C ALA A 230 -15.41 -1.89 -12.25
N TRP A 231 -14.45 -1.15 -11.66
CA TRP A 231 -14.08 0.19 -12.12
C TRP A 231 -13.47 0.19 -13.52
N LEU A 232 -12.65 -0.80 -13.87
CA LEU A 232 -12.06 -0.94 -15.20
C LEU A 232 -13.15 -1.16 -16.27
N LEU A 233 -14.08 -2.08 -16.00
CA LEU A 233 -15.22 -2.33 -16.89
C LEU A 233 -16.13 -1.09 -16.97
N SER A 234 -16.38 -0.44 -15.84
CA SER A 234 -17.12 0.84 -15.80
C SER A 234 -16.47 1.90 -16.68
N ALA A 235 -15.15 2.09 -16.52
CA ALA A 235 -14.39 3.08 -17.30
C ALA A 235 -14.51 2.83 -18.80
N PHE A 236 -14.38 1.58 -19.22
CA PHE A 236 -14.54 1.19 -20.63
C PHE A 236 -15.93 1.56 -21.18
N LEU A 237 -16.99 1.21 -20.48
CA LEU A 237 -18.37 1.51 -20.90
C LEU A 237 -18.66 3.02 -20.88
N LEU A 238 -18.16 3.73 -19.86
CA LEU A 238 -18.35 5.17 -19.73
C LEU A 238 -17.57 5.96 -20.79
N LEU A 239 -16.38 5.50 -21.19
CA LEU A 239 -15.62 6.13 -22.27
C LEU A 239 -16.33 5.99 -23.62
N ILE A 240 -16.93 4.84 -23.91
CA ILE A 240 -17.75 4.64 -25.12
C ILE A 240 -19.01 5.51 -25.08
N ALA A 241 -19.71 5.53 -23.94
CA ALA A 241 -20.92 6.34 -23.79
C ALA A 241 -20.63 7.85 -23.81
N GLY A 242 -19.44 8.25 -23.35
CA GLY A 242 -19.03 9.65 -23.26
C GLY A 242 -19.98 10.47 -22.38
N GLN A 243 -20.36 11.67 -22.88
CA GLN A 243 -21.34 12.53 -22.21
C GLN A 243 -22.76 12.35 -22.74
N ASN A 244 -22.99 11.38 -23.63
CA ASN A 244 -24.32 11.11 -24.15
C ASN A 244 -25.19 10.41 -23.10
N LEU A 245 -26.10 11.17 -22.51
CA LEU A 245 -26.99 10.68 -21.45
C LEU A 245 -28.03 9.64 -21.93
N LYS A 246 -28.23 9.52 -23.25
CA LYS A 246 -29.16 8.54 -23.86
C LYS A 246 -28.46 7.27 -24.36
N HIS A 247 -27.13 7.16 -24.19
CA HIS A 247 -26.39 6.00 -24.66
C HIS A 247 -26.77 4.74 -23.86
N SER A 248 -27.04 3.63 -24.55
CA SER A 248 -27.52 2.38 -23.95
C SER A 248 -26.53 1.74 -22.93
N LEU A 249 -25.24 1.97 -23.10
CA LEU A 249 -24.19 1.47 -22.19
C LEU A 249 -24.02 2.31 -20.91
N LEU A 250 -24.58 3.54 -20.88
CA LEU A 250 -24.41 4.45 -19.75
C LEU A 250 -24.93 3.89 -18.42
N PRO A 251 -26.13 3.29 -18.33
CA PRO A 251 -26.60 2.71 -17.08
C PRO A 251 -25.67 1.63 -16.55
N TRP A 252 -25.17 0.75 -17.43
CA TRP A 252 -24.27 -0.33 -17.08
C TRP A 252 -22.93 0.19 -16.56
N GLY A 253 -22.35 1.20 -17.22
CA GLY A 253 -21.13 1.85 -16.76
C GLY A 253 -21.30 2.45 -15.36
N LYS A 254 -22.42 3.15 -15.10
CA LYS A 254 -22.71 3.70 -13.76
C LYS A 254 -22.94 2.61 -12.72
N THR A 255 -23.69 1.57 -13.04
CA THR A 255 -23.95 0.44 -12.12
C THR A 255 -22.63 -0.23 -11.71
N LEU A 256 -21.70 -0.44 -12.65
CA LEU A 256 -20.39 -1.01 -12.35
C LEU A 256 -19.54 -0.08 -11.48
N ALA A 257 -19.58 1.25 -11.67
CA ALA A 257 -18.92 2.21 -10.78
C ALA A 257 -19.48 2.14 -9.35
N TYR A 258 -20.81 2.07 -9.22
CA TYR A 258 -21.47 1.97 -7.91
C TYR A 258 -21.18 0.63 -7.23
N LEU A 259 -21.16 -0.46 -8.00
CA LEU A 259 -20.73 -1.77 -7.51
C LEU A 259 -19.27 -1.74 -7.05
N GLY A 260 -18.38 -1.14 -7.82
CA GLY A 260 -16.97 -0.98 -7.43
C GLY A 260 -16.81 -0.17 -6.14
N LEU A 261 -17.58 0.91 -5.96
CA LEU A 261 -17.59 1.67 -4.70
C LEU A 261 -18.15 0.83 -3.54
N LEU A 262 -19.21 0.07 -3.75
CA LEU A 262 -19.78 -0.85 -2.75
C LEU A 262 -18.75 -1.91 -2.32
N LEU A 263 -18.01 -2.48 -3.25
CA LEU A 263 -16.94 -3.45 -2.96
C LEU A 263 -15.80 -2.83 -2.15
N LEU A 264 -15.45 -1.56 -2.39
CA LEU A 264 -14.52 -0.82 -1.53
C LEU A 264 -15.07 -0.67 -0.11
N ILE A 265 -16.34 -0.30 0.05
CA ILE A 265 -17.01 -0.19 1.35
C ILE A 265 -16.99 -1.53 2.09
N ILE A 266 -17.33 -2.62 1.41
CA ILE A 266 -17.30 -3.98 1.98
C ILE A 266 -15.88 -4.35 2.42
N GLY A 267 -14.87 -4.07 1.58
CA GLY A 267 -13.47 -4.31 1.90
C GLY A 267 -13.01 -3.54 3.13
N PHE A 268 -13.35 -2.28 3.25
CA PHE A 268 -13.04 -1.46 4.42
C PHE A 268 -13.80 -1.91 5.67
N ALA A 269 -15.09 -2.21 5.56
CA ALA A 269 -15.89 -2.70 6.68
C ALA A 269 -15.31 -4.00 7.24
N ALA A 270 -14.91 -4.92 6.36
CA ALA A 270 -14.24 -6.16 6.76
C ALA A 270 -12.91 -5.87 7.48
N ARG A 271 -12.04 -4.99 6.94
CA ARG A 271 -10.78 -4.63 7.57
C ARG A 271 -10.98 -3.97 8.95
N VAL A 272 -11.93 -3.04 9.06
CA VAL A 272 -12.26 -2.38 10.34
C VAL A 272 -12.73 -3.40 11.37
N TYR A 273 -13.63 -4.31 10.99
CA TYR A 273 -14.14 -5.34 11.90
C TYR A 273 -13.03 -6.30 12.34
N ILE A 274 -12.18 -6.77 11.41
CA ILE A 274 -11.07 -7.68 11.69
C ILE A 274 -10.01 -7.00 12.56
N ALA A 275 -9.60 -5.79 12.20
CA ALA A 275 -8.51 -5.07 12.87
C ALA A 275 -8.94 -4.35 14.16
N GLY A 276 -10.24 -4.03 14.32
CA GLY A 276 -10.76 -3.24 15.43
C GLY A 276 -10.32 -1.77 15.39
N ARG A 277 -9.95 -1.25 14.20
CA ARG A 277 -9.40 0.10 14.04
C ARG A 277 -9.70 0.67 12.65
N PRO A 278 -9.64 2.02 12.47
CA PRO A 278 -9.77 2.65 11.16
C PRO A 278 -8.68 2.20 10.17
N PRO A 279 -8.99 2.09 8.86
CA PRO A 279 -8.13 1.49 7.85
C PRO A 279 -7.21 2.53 7.19
N VAL A 280 -6.38 3.24 7.97
CA VAL A 280 -5.47 4.31 7.50
C VAL A 280 -4.14 4.33 8.25
N THR A 281 -3.65 3.17 8.65
CA THR A 281 -2.49 3.06 9.54
C THR A 281 -1.19 2.69 8.85
N ASN A 282 -1.25 2.35 7.57
CA ASN A 282 -0.09 2.11 6.73
C ASN A 282 -0.32 2.65 5.31
N MET A 283 0.71 2.59 4.47
CA MET A 283 0.63 3.13 3.10
C MET A 283 -0.40 2.37 2.24
N TYR A 284 -0.50 1.04 2.39
CA TYR A 284 -1.51 0.24 1.70
C TYR A 284 -2.93 0.74 2.00
N GLU A 285 -3.24 0.92 3.29
CA GLU A 285 -4.58 1.38 3.71
C GLU A 285 -4.85 2.82 3.25
N SER A 286 -3.84 3.69 3.29
CA SER A 286 -4.02 5.08 2.89
C SER A 286 -4.21 5.26 1.38
N ILE A 287 -3.52 4.49 0.52
CA ILE A 287 -3.74 4.53 -0.93
C ILE A 287 -5.13 4.01 -1.32
N LEU A 288 -5.60 2.95 -0.65
CA LEU A 288 -6.96 2.45 -0.81
C LEU A 288 -8.00 3.50 -0.38
N TRP A 289 -7.74 4.21 0.74
CA TRP A 289 -8.66 5.23 1.25
C TRP A 289 -8.72 6.46 0.33
N VAL A 290 -7.60 6.88 -0.24
CA VAL A 290 -7.56 7.95 -1.25
C VAL A 290 -8.35 7.53 -2.50
N ALA A 291 -8.18 6.30 -2.99
CA ALA A 291 -8.96 5.75 -4.09
C ALA A 291 -10.47 5.71 -3.78
N PHE A 292 -10.83 5.27 -2.57
CA PHE A 292 -12.20 5.30 -2.08
C PHE A 292 -12.76 6.73 -2.05
N GLY A 293 -12.01 7.70 -1.52
CA GLY A 293 -12.40 9.10 -1.46
C GLY A 293 -12.66 9.69 -2.85
N ALA A 294 -11.77 9.43 -3.81
CA ALA A 294 -11.96 9.84 -5.19
C ALA A 294 -13.25 9.22 -5.80
N GLY A 295 -13.48 7.92 -5.58
CA GLY A 295 -14.67 7.22 -6.02
C GLY A 295 -15.97 7.72 -5.36
N LEU A 296 -15.93 7.95 -4.06
CA LEU A 296 -17.06 8.48 -3.28
C LEU A 296 -17.48 9.86 -3.81
N PHE A 297 -16.53 10.80 -3.95
CA PHE A 297 -16.84 12.12 -4.50
C PHE A 297 -17.28 12.05 -5.95
N ALA A 298 -16.66 11.19 -6.76
CA ALA A 298 -17.07 11.00 -8.15
C ALA A 298 -18.51 10.50 -8.28
N VAL A 299 -18.93 9.55 -7.44
CA VAL A 299 -20.31 9.04 -7.43
C VAL A 299 -21.27 10.11 -6.94
N ILE A 300 -20.98 10.78 -5.81
CA ILE A 300 -21.83 11.85 -5.26
C ILE A 300 -22.02 12.96 -6.28
N PHE A 301 -20.92 13.45 -6.87
CA PHE A 301 -20.97 14.55 -7.83
C PHE A 301 -21.58 14.14 -9.16
N SER A 302 -21.37 12.90 -9.62
CA SER A 302 -22.02 12.37 -10.82
C SER A 302 -23.54 12.36 -10.68
N ILE A 303 -24.04 11.96 -9.53
CA ILE A 303 -25.49 11.97 -9.23
C ILE A 303 -25.99 13.41 -9.09
N ARG A 304 -25.31 14.24 -8.28
CA ARG A 304 -25.74 15.60 -7.95
C ARG A 304 -25.74 16.56 -9.16
N HIS A 305 -24.75 16.41 -10.04
CA HIS A 305 -24.56 17.29 -11.20
C HIS A 305 -24.91 16.63 -12.53
N ARG A 306 -25.41 15.39 -12.52
CA ARG A 306 -25.81 14.61 -13.71
C ARG A 306 -24.69 14.56 -14.78
N SER A 307 -23.42 14.46 -14.34
CA SER A 307 -22.25 14.44 -15.22
C SER A 307 -21.43 13.16 -15.05
N ASN A 308 -21.19 12.45 -16.15
CA ASN A 308 -20.37 11.25 -16.17
C ASN A 308 -18.88 11.55 -16.08
N LEU A 309 -18.50 12.81 -16.28
CA LEU A 309 -17.11 13.25 -16.28
C LEU A 309 -16.39 12.91 -14.97
N TYR A 310 -17.08 13.02 -13.84
CA TYR A 310 -16.52 12.66 -12.53
C TYR A 310 -16.13 11.17 -12.45
N LEU A 311 -17.00 10.27 -12.93
CA LEU A 311 -16.72 8.83 -12.91
C LEU A 311 -15.57 8.47 -13.87
N ILE A 312 -15.55 9.08 -15.06
CA ILE A 312 -14.48 8.89 -16.05
C ILE A 312 -13.15 9.38 -15.48
N ALA A 313 -13.13 10.55 -14.85
CA ALA A 313 -11.91 11.13 -14.28
C ALA A 313 -11.40 10.35 -13.07
N ALA A 314 -12.28 9.83 -12.21
CA ALA A 314 -11.88 9.04 -11.04
C ALA A 314 -11.33 7.66 -11.41
N SER A 315 -11.76 7.09 -12.53
CA SER A 315 -11.42 5.72 -12.91
C SER A 315 -9.92 5.43 -12.94
N PRO A 316 -9.05 6.21 -13.60
CA PRO A 316 -7.62 5.91 -13.63
C PRO A 316 -6.99 5.96 -12.23
N ILE A 317 -7.41 6.87 -11.35
CA ILE A 317 -6.90 6.96 -9.98
C ILE A 317 -7.24 5.68 -9.22
N ILE A 318 -8.51 5.28 -9.24
CA ILE A 318 -9.00 4.11 -8.51
C ILE A 318 -8.33 2.85 -9.04
N ILE A 319 -8.35 2.65 -10.36
CA ILE A 319 -7.80 1.47 -11.00
C ILE A 319 -6.29 1.33 -10.70
N LEU A 320 -5.51 2.39 -10.92
CA LEU A 320 -4.06 2.34 -10.71
C LEU A 320 -3.70 2.15 -9.22
N SER A 321 -4.40 2.84 -8.31
CA SER A 321 -4.17 2.69 -6.87
C SER A 321 -4.49 1.27 -6.39
N LEU A 322 -5.61 0.69 -6.83
CA LEU A 322 -6.02 -0.65 -6.42
C LEU A 322 -5.16 -1.74 -7.07
N ILE A 323 -4.77 -1.59 -8.35
CA ILE A 323 -3.83 -2.51 -9.01
C ILE A 323 -2.46 -2.47 -8.33
N ALA A 324 -1.93 -1.28 -8.01
CA ALA A 324 -0.67 -1.15 -7.28
C ALA A 324 -0.74 -1.86 -5.93
N SER A 325 -1.85 -1.70 -5.20
CA SER A 325 -2.06 -2.36 -3.90
C SER A 325 -2.20 -3.89 -4.01
N ASP A 326 -2.75 -4.41 -5.11
CA ASP A 326 -2.92 -5.84 -5.33
C ASP A 326 -1.64 -6.54 -5.82
N LEU A 327 -0.82 -5.85 -6.62
CA LEU A 327 0.35 -6.44 -7.29
C LEU A 327 1.68 -6.23 -6.56
N GLN A 328 1.76 -5.29 -5.60
CA GLN A 328 3.00 -4.89 -4.93
C GLN A 328 2.95 -5.08 -3.40
N PRO A 329 2.67 -6.29 -2.89
CA PRO A 329 2.55 -6.50 -1.44
C PRO A 329 3.89 -6.31 -0.69
N ALA A 330 5.02 -6.35 -1.37
CA ALA A 330 6.33 -6.06 -0.78
C ALA A 330 6.52 -4.57 -0.45
N VAL A 331 5.90 -3.67 -1.22
CA VAL A 331 5.94 -2.22 -1.03
C VAL A 331 4.72 -1.72 -0.26
N LEU A 332 3.56 -2.27 -0.61
CA LEU A 332 2.27 -1.93 -0.02
C LEU A 332 1.78 -3.14 0.80
N ASP A 333 2.27 -3.24 2.04
CA ASP A 333 1.96 -4.36 2.94
C ASP A 333 0.47 -4.39 3.32
N PRO A 334 -0.30 -5.41 2.86
CA PRO A 334 -1.71 -5.56 3.17
C PRO A 334 -1.98 -6.10 4.58
N SER A 335 -0.95 -6.48 5.32
CA SER A 335 -1.07 -7.15 6.62
C SER A 335 -1.82 -6.28 7.63
N LEU A 336 -2.59 -6.94 8.49
CA LEU A 336 -3.31 -6.31 9.60
C LEU A 336 -2.45 -6.38 10.87
N ASN A 337 -1.41 -5.57 10.95
CA ASN A 337 -0.52 -5.52 12.11
C ASN A 337 -1.10 -4.69 13.26
N PRO A 338 -0.72 -4.96 14.53
CA PRO A 338 -1.02 -4.10 15.65
C PRO A 338 -0.48 -2.67 15.45
N LEU A 339 -1.16 -1.69 16.06
CA LEU A 339 -0.75 -0.30 15.97
C LEU A 339 0.51 -0.01 16.78
N VAL A 340 1.36 0.85 16.25
CA VAL A 340 2.40 1.50 17.05
C VAL A 340 1.77 2.37 18.14
N PRO A 341 2.43 2.57 19.29
CA PRO A 341 1.82 3.25 20.45
C PRO A 341 1.19 4.61 20.16
N VAL A 342 1.84 5.43 19.31
CA VAL A 342 1.34 6.76 18.95
C VAL A 342 0.02 6.73 18.15
N LEU A 343 -0.27 5.63 17.45
CA LEU A 343 -1.49 5.45 16.65
C LEU A 343 -2.61 4.70 17.40
N ARG A 344 -2.48 4.42 18.69
CA ARG A 344 -3.47 3.62 19.44
C ARG A 344 -4.82 4.32 19.68
N SER A 345 -4.92 5.61 19.41
CA SER A 345 -6.21 6.32 19.55
C SER A 345 -7.08 6.16 18.32
N ASN A 346 -8.07 5.26 18.39
CA ASN A 346 -9.07 5.11 17.33
C ASN A 346 -9.85 6.41 17.06
N PHE A 347 -10.07 7.24 18.09
CA PHE A 347 -10.74 8.52 17.92
C PHE A 347 -9.97 9.45 16.97
N TRP A 348 -8.66 9.62 17.19
CA TRP A 348 -7.83 10.50 16.36
C TRP A 348 -7.58 9.93 14.97
N LEU A 349 -7.44 8.59 14.85
CA LEU A 349 -7.38 7.93 13.54
C LEU A 349 -8.65 8.16 12.72
N THR A 350 -9.82 8.14 13.38
CA THR A 350 -11.11 8.36 12.72
C THR A 350 -11.32 9.84 12.38
N THR A 351 -11.08 10.75 13.31
CA THR A 351 -11.42 12.17 13.12
C THR A 351 -10.38 12.92 12.30
N HIS A 352 -9.09 12.78 12.60
CA HIS A 352 -8.03 13.49 11.89
C HIS A 352 -7.60 12.76 10.62
N VAL A 353 -7.12 11.51 10.76
CA VAL A 353 -6.44 10.84 9.64
C VAL A 353 -7.39 10.50 8.50
N LEU A 354 -8.62 10.03 8.80
CA LEU A 354 -9.62 9.81 7.74
C LEU A 354 -10.00 11.12 7.06
N THR A 355 -10.15 12.22 7.80
CA THR A 355 -10.54 13.53 7.23
C THR A 355 -9.45 14.07 6.30
N ILE A 356 -8.20 14.10 6.77
CA ILE A 356 -7.10 14.65 5.97
C ILE A 356 -6.82 13.81 4.72
N THR A 357 -6.85 12.49 4.84
CA THR A 357 -6.63 11.59 3.69
C THR A 357 -7.83 11.56 2.74
N LEU A 358 -9.04 11.81 3.21
CA LEU A 358 -10.21 11.99 2.35
C LEU A 358 -10.07 13.25 1.47
N SER A 359 -9.45 14.33 2.00
CA SER A 359 -9.14 15.52 1.19
C SER A 359 -8.21 15.18 0.01
N TYR A 360 -7.26 14.25 0.22
CA TYR A 360 -6.37 13.80 -0.86
C TYR A 360 -7.14 13.11 -1.99
N GLY A 361 -8.21 12.36 -1.67
CA GLY A 361 -9.13 11.79 -2.66
C GLY A 361 -9.86 12.86 -3.48
N ALA A 362 -10.31 13.95 -2.86
CA ALA A 362 -10.92 15.08 -3.57
C ALA A 362 -9.93 15.79 -4.48
N PHE A 363 -8.68 16.01 -4.03
CA PHE A 363 -7.63 16.63 -4.84
C PHE A 363 -7.14 15.71 -5.97
N ALA A 364 -7.06 14.41 -5.74
CA ALA A 364 -6.76 13.45 -6.79
C ALA A 364 -7.83 13.51 -7.90
N LEU A 365 -9.12 13.50 -7.53
CA LEU A 365 -10.21 13.68 -8.49
C LEU A 365 -10.11 15.01 -9.23
N ALA A 366 -9.77 16.10 -8.51
CA ALA A 366 -9.57 17.42 -9.13
C ALA A 366 -8.41 17.40 -10.14
N ALA A 367 -7.27 16.80 -9.79
CA ALA A 367 -6.13 16.66 -10.70
C ALA A 367 -6.48 15.86 -11.96
N ALA A 368 -7.21 14.73 -11.81
CA ALA A 368 -7.65 13.94 -12.96
C ALA A 368 -8.64 14.69 -13.86
N LEU A 369 -9.59 15.43 -13.27
CA LEU A 369 -10.46 16.32 -14.04
C LEU A 369 -9.65 17.39 -14.80
N ALA A 370 -8.63 17.96 -14.15
CA ALA A 370 -7.75 18.94 -14.76
C ALA A 370 -7.01 18.38 -15.99
N HIS A 371 -6.45 17.16 -15.89
CA HIS A 371 -5.83 16.47 -17.03
C HIS A 371 -6.81 16.32 -18.20
N PHE A 372 -8.01 15.82 -17.92
CA PHE A 372 -9.03 15.64 -18.95
C PHE A 372 -9.41 16.94 -19.62
N LEU A 373 -9.58 18.03 -18.85
CA LEU A 373 -9.95 19.35 -19.36
C LEU A 373 -8.83 19.94 -20.22
N ILE A 374 -7.57 19.87 -19.76
CA ILE A 374 -6.40 20.36 -20.50
C ILE A 374 -6.26 19.61 -21.83
N LEU A 375 -6.28 18.27 -21.81
CA LEU A 375 -6.16 17.46 -23.01
C LEU A 375 -7.30 17.74 -24.00
N THR A 376 -8.53 17.91 -23.50
CA THR A 376 -9.68 18.25 -24.33
C THR A 376 -9.54 19.64 -24.96
N SER A 377 -9.08 20.62 -24.19
CA SER A 377 -8.81 21.99 -24.63
C SER A 377 -7.74 22.03 -25.74
N ILE A 378 -6.62 21.34 -25.53
CA ILE A 378 -5.53 21.24 -26.52
C ILE A 378 -6.03 20.56 -27.81
N ARG A 379 -6.74 19.42 -27.67
CA ARG A 379 -7.27 18.67 -28.82
C ARG A 379 -8.26 19.51 -29.66
N LYS A 380 -9.15 20.23 -28.99
CA LYS A 380 -10.15 21.09 -29.62
C LYS A 380 -9.58 22.43 -30.06
N LYS A 381 -8.35 22.76 -29.70
CA LYS A 381 -7.72 24.07 -29.90
C LYS A 381 -8.60 25.24 -29.40
N SER A 382 -9.32 25.00 -28.31
CA SER A 382 -10.24 25.94 -27.68
C SER A 382 -9.84 26.21 -26.23
N PRO A 383 -9.75 27.48 -25.81
CA PRO A 383 -9.43 27.80 -24.42
C PRO A 383 -10.54 27.30 -23.48
N LEU A 384 -10.17 26.97 -22.25
CA LEU A 384 -11.14 26.61 -21.21
C LEU A 384 -11.80 27.88 -20.67
N ALA A 385 -13.06 28.04 -20.97
CA ALA A 385 -13.87 29.15 -20.47
C ALA A 385 -14.10 29.00 -18.96
N ASN A 386 -14.31 30.13 -18.28
CA ASN A 386 -14.52 30.16 -16.84
C ASN A 386 -15.85 29.51 -16.40
N ASP A 387 -16.83 29.54 -17.25
CA ASP A 387 -18.18 28.98 -17.08
C ASP A 387 -18.32 27.57 -17.66
N ASP A 388 -17.23 27.00 -18.23
CA ASP A 388 -17.25 25.61 -18.70
C ASP A 388 -17.69 24.68 -17.57
N PRO A 389 -18.68 23.81 -17.80
CA PRO A 389 -19.17 22.88 -16.77
C PRO A 389 -18.07 22.02 -16.15
N GLY A 390 -17.06 21.60 -16.93
CA GLY A 390 -15.92 20.85 -16.43
C GLY A 390 -15.04 21.66 -15.49
N VAL A 391 -14.82 22.96 -15.80
CA VAL A 391 -14.09 23.89 -14.92
C VAL A 391 -14.84 24.12 -13.62
N LEU A 392 -16.18 24.23 -13.68
CA LEU A 392 -17.01 24.32 -12.46
C LEU A 392 -16.96 23.03 -11.63
N HIS A 393 -16.90 21.88 -12.27
CA HIS A 393 -16.73 20.59 -11.59
C HIS A 393 -15.38 20.51 -10.89
N LEU A 394 -14.30 20.88 -11.56
CA LEU A 394 -12.96 20.99 -11.00
C LEU A 394 -12.96 21.91 -9.75
N TYR A 395 -13.53 23.10 -9.88
CA TYR A 395 -13.58 24.09 -8.79
C TYR A 395 -14.29 23.54 -7.55
N ARG A 396 -15.40 22.81 -7.72
CA ARG A 396 -16.12 22.17 -6.59
C ARG A 396 -15.30 21.09 -5.89
N CYS A 397 -14.56 20.27 -6.65
CA CYS A 397 -13.65 19.30 -6.06
C CYS A 397 -12.57 19.97 -5.20
N LEU A 398 -12.01 21.07 -5.71
CA LEU A 398 -11.01 21.86 -4.97
C LEU A 398 -11.58 22.48 -3.69
N GLN A 399 -12.79 23.01 -3.72
CA GLN A 399 -13.45 23.58 -2.52
C GLN A 399 -13.64 22.53 -1.42
N ILE A 400 -14.14 21.35 -1.76
CA ILE A 400 -14.30 20.25 -0.79
C ILE A 400 -12.94 19.77 -0.28
N GLY A 401 -11.95 19.64 -1.18
CA GLY A 401 -10.58 19.25 -0.79
C GLY A 401 -9.96 20.22 0.20
N VAL A 402 -10.04 21.54 -0.07
CA VAL A 402 -9.51 22.58 0.83
C VAL A 402 -10.23 22.58 2.18
N PHE A 403 -11.54 22.46 2.18
CA PHE A 403 -12.31 22.40 3.42
C PHE A 403 -11.87 21.20 4.29
N LEU A 404 -11.80 20.00 3.70
CA LEU A 404 -11.38 18.80 4.42
C LEU A 404 -9.91 18.86 4.85
N LEU A 405 -9.03 19.43 4.03
CA LEU A 405 -7.62 19.59 4.38
C LEU A 405 -7.45 20.57 5.55
N ALA A 406 -8.14 21.71 5.51
CA ALA A 406 -8.09 22.70 6.59
C ALA A 406 -8.59 22.11 7.92
N VAL A 407 -9.75 21.45 7.90
CA VAL A 407 -10.28 20.73 9.07
C VAL A 407 -9.29 19.66 9.54
N GLY A 408 -8.73 18.88 8.61
CA GLY A 408 -7.74 17.85 8.91
C GLY A 408 -6.49 18.41 9.57
N VAL A 409 -5.93 19.52 9.08
CA VAL A 409 -4.74 20.18 9.66
C VAL A 409 -5.03 20.67 11.09
N ILE A 410 -6.18 21.31 11.31
CA ILE A 410 -6.59 21.78 12.66
C ILE A 410 -6.74 20.60 13.62
N LEU A 411 -7.44 19.52 13.21
CA LEU A 411 -7.59 18.31 14.02
C LEU A 411 -6.23 17.65 14.32
N GLY A 412 -5.28 17.72 13.39
CA GLY A 412 -3.91 17.24 13.60
C GLY A 412 -3.17 18.03 14.68
N GLY A 413 -3.29 19.35 14.67
CA GLY A 413 -2.73 20.20 15.72
C GLY A 413 -3.34 19.92 17.10
N VAL A 414 -4.66 19.72 17.16
CA VAL A 414 -5.34 19.31 18.42
C VAL A 414 -4.82 17.95 18.89
N TRP A 415 -4.67 16.97 18.00
CA TRP A 415 -4.09 15.67 18.36
C TRP A 415 -2.63 15.78 18.81
N ALA A 416 -1.82 16.58 18.13
CA ALA A 416 -0.43 16.84 18.53
C ALA A 416 -0.35 17.45 19.93
N ASN A 417 -1.23 18.40 20.26
CA ASN A 417 -1.34 18.97 21.60
C ASN A 417 -1.71 17.92 22.64
N TYR A 418 -2.67 17.06 22.33
CA TYR A 418 -3.08 15.96 23.22
C TYR A 418 -1.97 14.91 23.42
N SER A 419 -1.26 14.55 22.36
CA SER A 419 -0.27 13.43 22.38
C SER A 419 1.12 13.86 22.82
N TRP A 420 1.52 15.09 22.52
CA TRP A 420 2.88 15.60 22.71
C TRP A 420 2.96 16.92 23.47
N GLY A 421 1.82 17.47 23.94
CA GLY A 421 1.74 18.72 24.70
C GLY A 421 2.01 19.99 23.87
N ARG A 422 1.97 19.92 22.55
CA ARG A 422 2.20 21.05 21.64
C ARG A 422 1.25 20.98 20.45
N PHE A 423 0.73 22.11 20.03
CA PHE A 423 -0.19 22.21 18.89
C PHE A 423 0.55 22.14 17.54
N TRP A 424 1.77 22.70 17.47
CA TRP A 424 2.56 22.82 16.25
C TRP A 424 4.06 22.91 16.58
N ASP A 425 4.93 22.28 15.74
CA ASP A 425 6.39 22.28 15.95
C ASP A 425 7.20 22.32 14.64
N TRP A 426 6.56 22.68 13.55
CA TRP A 426 7.20 22.69 12.23
C TRP A 426 7.81 21.34 11.81
N ASP A 427 7.26 20.25 12.33
CA ASP A 427 7.58 18.91 11.85
C ASP A 427 7.38 18.84 10.32
N PRO A 428 8.20 18.11 9.58
CA PRO A 428 8.08 18.00 8.12
C PRO A 428 6.67 17.66 7.65
N LYS A 429 5.91 16.84 8.40
CA LYS A 429 4.53 16.49 8.07
C LYS A 429 3.58 17.67 8.23
N GLU A 430 3.70 18.39 9.33
CA GLU A 430 2.93 19.60 9.62
C GLU A 430 3.23 20.68 8.57
N THR A 431 4.52 20.91 8.31
CA THR A 431 4.99 21.91 7.34
C THR A 431 4.47 21.63 5.93
N TRP A 432 4.58 20.39 5.44
CA TRP A 432 4.10 20.06 4.11
C TRP A 432 2.57 20.01 4.00
N ALA A 433 1.87 19.69 5.08
CA ALA A 433 0.41 19.82 5.12
C ALA A 433 -0.03 21.29 5.01
N LEU A 434 0.68 22.21 5.68
CA LEU A 434 0.46 23.64 5.56
C LEU A 434 0.80 24.17 4.16
N ILE A 435 1.93 23.78 3.58
CA ILE A 435 2.32 24.14 2.21
C ILE A 435 1.24 23.71 1.22
N ALA A 436 0.75 22.46 1.34
CA ALA A 436 -0.32 21.96 0.50
C ALA A 436 -1.61 22.79 0.67
N LEU A 437 -2.02 23.08 1.90
CA LEU A 437 -3.19 23.90 2.17
C LEU A 437 -3.05 25.29 1.55
N MET A 438 -1.90 25.95 1.72
CA MET A 438 -1.64 27.29 1.17
C MET A 438 -1.63 27.27 -0.37
N ALA A 439 -1.04 26.26 -1.02
CA ALA A 439 -1.05 26.13 -2.47
C ALA A 439 -2.48 26.11 -3.03
N TYR A 440 -3.36 25.31 -2.43
CA TYR A 440 -4.76 25.25 -2.86
C TYR A 440 -5.58 26.48 -2.47
N ILE A 441 -5.31 27.11 -1.31
CA ILE A 441 -5.95 28.40 -0.93
C ILE A 441 -5.58 29.48 -1.94
N ILE A 442 -4.29 29.61 -2.31
CA ILE A 442 -3.83 30.55 -3.33
C ILE A 442 -4.53 30.28 -4.67
N LEU A 443 -4.66 29.00 -5.04
CA LEU A 443 -5.34 28.62 -6.27
C LEU A 443 -6.81 29.05 -6.29
N LEU A 444 -7.55 28.83 -5.19
CA LEU A 444 -8.95 29.23 -5.08
C LEU A 444 -9.11 30.76 -5.05
N HIS A 445 -8.27 31.48 -4.29
CA HIS A 445 -8.34 32.95 -4.20
C HIS A 445 -7.96 33.61 -5.51
N GLY A 446 -6.93 33.10 -6.20
CA GLY A 446 -6.57 33.60 -7.52
C GLY A 446 -7.66 33.38 -8.56
N ARG A 447 -8.46 32.32 -8.42
CA ARG A 447 -9.67 32.13 -9.23
C ARG A 447 -10.73 33.18 -8.93
N ILE A 448 -10.98 33.46 -7.65
CA ILE A 448 -11.95 34.48 -7.22
C ILE A 448 -11.46 35.89 -7.63
N GLY A 449 -10.18 36.18 -7.44
CA GLY A 449 -9.55 37.45 -7.79
C GLY A 449 -9.32 37.66 -9.29
N GLY A 450 -9.67 36.67 -10.14
CA GLY A 450 -9.50 36.77 -11.59
C GLY A 450 -8.05 36.68 -12.08
N TRP A 451 -7.10 36.23 -11.25
CA TRP A 451 -5.68 36.10 -11.63
C TRP A 451 -5.47 35.04 -12.72
N TRP A 452 -6.29 34.02 -12.72
CA TRP A 452 -6.29 32.96 -13.74
C TRP A 452 -7.69 32.47 -14.08
N GLY A 453 -7.87 32.10 -15.33
CA GLY A 453 -9.08 31.49 -15.85
C GLY A 453 -9.11 29.97 -15.65
N GLY A 454 -10.04 29.30 -16.36
CA GLY A 454 -10.24 27.86 -16.28
C GLY A 454 -8.99 27.03 -16.55
N TYR A 455 -8.17 27.45 -17.51
CA TYR A 455 -6.92 26.75 -17.85
C TYR A 455 -5.87 26.88 -16.74
N GLY A 456 -5.72 28.08 -16.15
CA GLY A 456 -4.82 28.31 -15.02
C GLY A 456 -5.25 27.53 -13.77
N LEU A 457 -6.56 27.45 -13.51
CA LEU A 457 -7.11 26.63 -12.44
C LEU A 457 -6.76 25.14 -12.63
N ALA A 458 -6.85 24.63 -13.86
CA ALA A 458 -6.51 23.24 -14.16
C ALA A 458 -5.00 22.97 -13.99
N ILE A 459 -4.13 23.83 -14.53
CA ILE A 459 -2.67 23.74 -14.33
C ILE A 459 -2.32 23.79 -12.84
N GLY A 460 -2.86 24.77 -12.11
CA GLY A 460 -2.60 24.94 -10.68
C GLY A 460 -3.09 23.75 -9.85
N SER A 461 -4.19 23.10 -10.24
CA SER A 461 -4.70 21.91 -9.58
C SER A 461 -3.71 20.73 -9.63
N ILE A 462 -3.11 20.47 -10.79
CA ILE A 462 -2.10 19.44 -10.97
C ILE A 462 -0.80 19.81 -10.23
N ALA A 463 -0.34 21.05 -10.38
CA ALA A 463 0.86 21.52 -9.68
C ALA A 463 0.73 21.42 -8.16
N SER A 464 -0.43 21.84 -7.61
CA SER A 464 -0.71 21.74 -6.16
C SER A 464 -0.81 20.29 -5.69
N PHE A 465 -1.21 19.33 -6.55
CA PHE A 465 -1.27 17.93 -6.17
C PHE A 465 0.11 17.34 -5.85
N LEU A 466 1.18 17.85 -6.43
CA LEU A 466 2.54 17.46 -6.07
C LEU A 466 2.88 17.80 -4.62
N THR A 467 2.29 18.86 -4.04
CA THR A 467 2.47 19.18 -2.62
C THR A 467 1.74 18.18 -1.71
N ILE A 468 0.58 17.67 -2.14
CA ILE A 468 -0.10 16.55 -1.45
C ILE A 468 0.76 15.29 -1.51
N LEU A 469 1.33 14.97 -2.67
CA LEU A 469 2.21 13.82 -2.82
C LEU A 469 3.43 13.92 -1.89
N MET A 470 4.00 15.13 -1.74
CA MET A 470 5.09 15.36 -0.82
C MET A 470 4.65 15.23 0.64
N ALA A 471 3.50 15.81 1.04
CA ALA A 471 2.94 15.68 2.37
C ALA A 471 2.59 14.23 2.73
N TRP A 472 2.07 13.46 1.79
CA TRP A 472 1.61 12.09 2.01
C TRP A 472 2.75 11.07 1.95
N TYR A 473 3.52 11.04 0.83
CA TYR A 473 4.58 10.09 0.58
C TYR A 473 5.98 10.64 0.91
N GLY A 474 6.30 11.84 0.40
CA GLY A 474 7.66 12.39 0.44
C GLY A 474 8.19 12.54 1.87
N VAL A 475 7.38 13.02 2.80
CA VAL A 475 7.79 13.17 4.21
C VAL A 475 8.19 11.82 4.83
N ASN A 476 7.45 10.74 4.54
CA ASN A 476 7.70 9.44 5.16
C ASN A 476 8.87 8.68 4.53
N PHE A 477 9.04 8.78 3.20
CA PHE A 477 9.95 7.90 2.44
C PHE A 477 11.15 8.62 1.81
N VAL A 478 11.10 9.96 1.71
CA VAL A 478 12.20 10.77 1.18
C VAL A 478 12.88 11.53 2.31
N LEU A 479 12.12 12.22 3.15
CA LEU A 479 12.69 12.98 4.27
C LEU A 479 13.00 12.06 5.46
N GLY A 480 12.10 11.13 5.81
CA GLY A 480 12.29 10.12 6.87
C GLY A 480 12.58 10.70 8.26
N LYS A 481 12.19 11.95 8.52
CA LYS A 481 12.50 12.71 9.73
C LYS A 481 11.24 13.25 10.38
N GLY A 482 11.32 13.52 11.68
CA GLY A 482 10.25 14.10 12.48
C GLY A 482 9.45 13.08 13.28
N LEU A 483 8.56 13.58 14.15
CA LEU A 483 7.74 12.75 15.05
C LEU A 483 6.69 11.91 14.31
N HIS A 484 6.38 12.26 13.07
CA HIS A 484 5.44 11.53 12.22
C HIS A 484 6.09 10.46 11.32
N SER A 485 7.41 10.22 11.44
CA SER A 485 8.08 9.17 10.67
C SER A 485 8.02 7.83 11.40
N TYR A 486 6.87 7.18 11.42
CA TYR A 486 6.68 5.86 12.01
C TYR A 486 6.24 4.85 10.96
N GLY A 487 7.10 3.87 10.73
CA GLY A 487 6.75 2.51 10.32
C GLY A 487 6.04 2.29 8.99
N PHE A 488 6.34 3.04 7.92
CA PHE A 488 5.65 2.85 6.64
C PHE A 488 6.36 1.89 5.65
N GLY A 489 7.31 1.09 6.09
CA GLY A 489 8.04 0.17 5.20
C GLY A 489 9.09 0.89 4.33
N ASN A 490 9.74 0.14 3.46
CA ASN A 490 10.75 0.63 2.53
C ASN A 490 10.30 0.40 1.09
N GLY A 491 10.52 1.37 0.20
CA GLY A 491 10.28 1.19 -1.23
C GLY A 491 9.24 2.13 -1.83
N GLY A 492 9.03 1.98 -3.14
CA GLY A 492 8.10 2.80 -3.90
C GLY A 492 8.67 4.14 -4.42
N GLN A 493 9.88 4.55 -3.99
CA GLN A 493 10.49 5.83 -4.38
C GLN A 493 10.57 6.00 -5.89
N LEU A 494 10.97 4.92 -6.60
CA LEU A 494 11.04 4.94 -8.06
C LEU A 494 9.68 5.21 -8.70
N TYR A 495 8.63 4.55 -8.24
CA TYR A 495 7.28 4.71 -8.81
C TYR A 495 6.72 6.11 -8.57
N VAL A 496 6.89 6.62 -7.35
CA VAL A 496 6.42 7.98 -7.00
C VAL A 496 7.27 9.05 -7.69
N GLY A 497 8.59 8.85 -7.78
CA GLY A 497 9.48 9.73 -8.53
C GLY A 497 9.14 9.80 -10.03
N LEU A 498 8.88 8.64 -10.66
CA LEU A 498 8.42 8.58 -12.05
C LEU A 498 7.08 9.27 -12.24
N PHE A 499 6.13 9.06 -11.33
CA PHE A 499 4.84 9.77 -11.36
C PHE A 499 5.04 11.29 -11.28
N ALA A 500 5.84 11.78 -10.33
CA ALA A 500 6.12 13.22 -10.20
C ALA A 500 6.80 13.79 -11.46
N LEU A 501 7.74 13.07 -12.05
CA LEU A 501 8.40 13.47 -13.30
C LEU A 501 7.40 13.52 -14.48
N LEU A 502 6.50 12.55 -14.58
CA LEU A 502 5.45 12.54 -15.60
C LEU A 502 4.48 13.72 -15.43
N GLU A 503 4.11 14.07 -14.20
CA GLU A 503 3.27 15.24 -13.92
C GLU A 503 3.97 16.54 -14.27
N ILE A 504 5.26 16.70 -13.96
CA ILE A 504 6.06 17.87 -14.34
C ILE A 504 6.18 17.97 -15.88
N ALA A 505 6.45 16.85 -16.55
CA ALA A 505 6.51 16.80 -18.01
C ALA A 505 5.15 17.14 -18.64
N PHE A 506 4.05 16.64 -18.07
CA PHE A 506 2.70 16.98 -18.53
C PHE A 506 2.39 18.47 -18.33
N LEU A 507 2.76 19.06 -17.19
CA LEU A 507 2.59 20.50 -16.96
C LEU A 507 3.38 21.33 -17.97
N ALA A 508 4.63 20.97 -18.26
CA ALA A 508 5.44 21.62 -19.29
C ALA A 508 4.79 21.50 -20.67
N PHE A 509 4.34 20.30 -21.04
CA PHE A 509 3.60 20.07 -22.29
C PHE A 509 2.33 20.91 -22.36
N ALA A 510 1.55 20.95 -21.30
CA ALA A 510 0.30 21.71 -21.23
C ALA A 510 0.54 23.23 -21.39
N LEU A 511 1.60 23.75 -20.77
CA LEU A 511 1.96 25.16 -20.91
C LEU A 511 2.41 25.50 -22.34
N LEU A 512 3.22 24.65 -22.96
CA LEU A 512 3.70 24.83 -24.33
C LEU A 512 2.58 24.70 -25.40
N ARG A 513 1.56 23.88 -25.12
CA ARG A 513 0.44 23.63 -26.04
C ARG A 513 -0.84 24.38 -25.66
N ARG A 514 -0.74 25.35 -24.76
CA ARG A 514 -1.89 26.16 -24.33
C ARG A 514 -2.58 26.82 -25.53
N PRO A 515 -3.89 26.59 -25.76
CA PRO A 515 -4.64 27.29 -26.76
C PRO A 515 -4.73 28.78 -26.44
N VAL A 516 -4.24 29.62 -27.33
CA VAL A 516 -4.34 31.08 -27.19
C VAL A 516 -5.66 31.53 -27.79
N THR A 517 -6.42 32.37 -27.10
CA THR A 517 -7.52 33.13 -27.71
C THR A 517 -6.93 33.98 -28.85
N ALA A 518 -7.40 33.78 -30.09
CA ALA A 518 -7.14 34.75 -31.12
C ALA A 518 -7.69 36.09 -30.62
N THR A 519 -6.80 36.97 -30.20
CA THR A 519 -7.15 38.36 -29.94
C THR A 519 -7.76 38.87 -31.23
N SER A 520 -9.03 39.25 -31.21
CA SER A 520 -9.71 39.91 -32.32
C SER A 520 -8.93 41.18 -32.65
N SER A 521 -8.04 41.08 -33.63
CA SER A 521 -7.43 42.20 -34.29
C SER A 521 -8.46 42.84 -35.25
N ALA A 522 -9.51 43.37 -34.67
CA ALA A 522 -10.50 44.16 -35.36
C ALA A 522 -10.63 45.53 -34.70
N LEU A 523 -9.53 46.22 -34.57
CA LEU A 523 -9.55 47.67 -34.66
C LEU A 523 -9.31 48.00 -36.13
N LYS A 524 -10.39 48.08 -36.92
CA LYS A 524 -10.37 48.85 -38.15
C LYS A 524 -10.24 50.33 -37.75
N PRO A 525 -9.23 51.03 -38.20
CA PRO A 525 -9.24 52.50 -38.10
C PRO A 525 -10.27 53.02 -39.09
N ASN A 526 -11.20 53.85 -38.61
CA ASN A 526 -11.93 54.78 -39.44
C ASN A 526 -11.04 55.96 -39.83
#